data_d5eefbc78a0d166d4d20fe9af37fcc78
#
_entry.id   d5eefbc78a0d166d4d20fe9af37fcc78
#
_cell.length_a   1.000
_cell.length_b   1.000
_cell.length_c   1.000
_cell.angle_alpha   90.00
_cell.angle_beta   90.00
_cell.angle_gamma   90.00
#
_symmetry.space_group_name_H-M   'P 1'
#
loop_
_entity.id
_entity.type
_entity.pdbx_description
1 polymer ?
#
loop_
_entity_poly.entity_id
_entity_poly.type
_entity_poly.pdbx_seq_one_letter_code
_entity_poly.pdbx_strand_id
1 'polypeptide(L)'
;PATGVRGPPAPAIDVNASGGSASPRTGLCASGGAGTVFYASECGSGDGRQDANKMLFDNGRLPDPAYSVVSSFSTPPLQVDTLVVAGGSLLDPSTAAYGVVHPRSALLLSTGGRLAVPRGYRIVSKSVQVLSNALISSASALDPWTLEADSLEIDTLSSVSHASTVILHEAASIDGTLTSSDTLTISGAASIHVGALGSISAHTLHVTAQEININGHVQASQQLAEQDSQNFPLNCSSSGAEAGDYTLQLRLESLMVFSAGVVAGSAVLACTDNLLLYGGQITAAFLGLPAGEGEGQGKQPGEDNAPGSGAGHGGVGGASGEYHNQSSSEGGEAYDLDEFPRRLGSGGGGLNGGSGGGLLHLRAAEIFSMTSSARIAADGGNAKGPVVEDDSSSPGGGGGSGGSILLEAQIIQAEGGGGMARTCRICADGGNGGVNSGGGGAGGRLYVRP
;
A
#
# COMPACT_ATOMS: atom_id res chain seq x y z
N PRO A 1 -48.15 41.56 13.18
CA PRO A 1 -47.18 40.85 12.42
C PRO A 1 -45.94 41.74 12.29
N ALA A 2 -44.94 41.47 13.10
CA ALA A 2 -43.67 42.21 13.07
C ALA A 2 -42.80 41.59 11.97
N THR A 3 -42.48 42.34 10.96
CA THR A 3 -41.49 42.04 9.95
C THR A 3 -40.12 42.15 10.54
N GLY A 4 -39.53 40.98 10.93
CA GLY A 4 -38.16 40.90 11.42
C GLY A 4 -37.20 41.25 10.26
N VAL A 5 -36.57 42.38 10.35
CA VAL A 5 -35.42 42.78 9.50
C VAL A 5 -34.26 41.85 9.89
N ARG A 6 -33.90 40.90 9.02
CA ARG A 6 -32.65 40.15 9.15
C ARG A 6 -31.49 41.12 8.96
N GLY A 7 -30.71 41.34 9.98
CA GLY A 7 -29.43 42.02 9.87
C GLY A 7 -28.51 41.27 8.89
N PRO A 8 -27.54 41.97 8.24
CA PRO A 8 -26.55 41.31 7.39
C PRO A 8 -25.81 40.21 8.17
N PRO A 9 -25.42 39.10 7.53
CA PRO A 9 -24.62 38.06 8.17
C PRO A 9 -23.36 38.70 8.74
N ALA A 10 -23.03 38.36 9.96
CA ALA A 10 -21.78 38.82 10.60
C ALA A 10 -20.60 38.51 9.67
N PRO A 11 -19.70 39.46 9.42
CA PRO A 11 -18.54 39.23 8.58
C PRO A 11 -17.74 38.07 9.19
N ALA A 12 -17.31 37.12 8.33
CA ALA A 12 -16.38 36.09 8.72
C ALA A 12 -15.11 36.77 9.26
N ILE A 13 -14.85 36.67 10.54
CA ILE A 13 -13.66 37.26 11.16
C ILE A 13 -12.56 36.24 11.01
N ASP A 14 -11.62 36.47 10.11
CA ASP A 14 -10.37 35.76 10.07
C ASP A 14 -9.53 36.15 11.28
N VAL A 15 -9.41 35.26 12.25
CA VAL A 15 -8.51 35.42 13.39
C VAL A 15 -7.24 34.68 13.10
N ASN A 16 -6.17 35.41 12.84
CA ASN A 16 -4.86 34.87 12.57
C ASN A 16 -4.02 34.97 13.86
N ALA A 17 -3.65 33.84 14.44
CA ALA A 17 -2.83 33.76 15.66
C ALA A 17 -1.38 33.44 15.32
N SER A 18 -0.76 34.20 14.43
CA SER A 18 0.67 34.08 14.11
C SER A 18 1.49 34.81 15.18
N GLY A 19 2.10 34.07 16.12
CA GLY A 19 3.25 34.51 16.94
C GLY A 19 3.13 35.81 17.75
N GLY A 20 1.94 36.32 18.05
CA GLY A 20 1.72 37.55 18.78
C GLY A 20 0.50 37.48 19.70
N SER A 21 0.49 38.28 20.76
CA SER A 21 -0.61 38.34 21.72
C SER A 21 -1.93 38.76 21.07
N ALA A 22 -2.89 37.84 20.95
CA ALA A 22 -4.24 38.15 20.51
C ALA A 22 -4.96 38.97 21.61
N SER A 23 -5.41 40.15 21.26
CA SER A 23 -6.28 40.97 22.17
C SER A 23 -7.73 40.50 22.01
N PRO A 24 -8.42 40.14 23.10
CA PRO A 24 -9.80 39.66 23.00
C PRO A 24 -10.73 40.78 22.58
N ARG A 25 -11.33 40.69 21.42
CA ARG A 25 -12.52 41.50 21.10
C ARG A 25 -13.78 40.69 21.36
N THR A 26 -14.74 41.37 21.92
CA THR A 26 -16.05 40.91 22.40
C THR A 26 -16.70 39.90 21.42
N GLY A 27 -16.88 38.65 21.91
CA GLY A 27 -17.62 37.60 21.21
C GLY A 27 -16.82 36.37 20.82
N LEU A 28 -15.52 36.33 21.09
CA LEU A 28 -14.66 35.18 20.80
C LEU A 28 -13.99 34.69 22.09
N CYS A 29 -14.24 33.45 22.48
CA CYS A 29 -13.49 32.79 23.54
C CYS A 29 -12.24 32.14 22.93
N ALA A 30 -11.09 32.80 23.00
CA ALA A 30 -9.81 32.22 22.60
C ALA A 30 -9.01 31.84 23.83
N SER A 31 -8.66 30.58 23.99
CA SER A 31 -7.66 30.14 24.96
C SER A 31 -6.64 29.27 24.22
N GLY A 32 -5.40 29.70 24.15
CA GLY A 32 -4.36 28.90 23.53
C GLY A 32 -3.03 29.62 23.48
N GLY A 33 -1.93 28.88 23.40
CA GLY A 33 -0.62 29.40 23.08
C GLY A 33 -0.57 29.94 21.64
N ALA A 34 0.54 30.53 21.24
CA ALA A 34 0.74 31.02 19.86
C ALA A 34 0.36 29.94 18.83
N GLY A 35 -0.50 30.28 17.88
CA GLY A 35 -0.90 29.41 16.79
C GLY A 35 -2.18 28.60 16.97
N THR A 36 -2.92 28.74 18.06
CA THR A 36 -4.17 27.99 18.27
C THR A 36 -5.37 28.95 18.37
N VAL A 37 -6.39 28.72 17.56
CA VAL A 37 -7.66 29.46 17.63
C VAL A 37 -8.81 28.47 17.79
N PHE A 38 -9.60 28.66 18.83
CA PHE A 38 -10.80 27.90 19.09
C PHE A 38 -12.03 28.78 18.86
N TYR A 39 -12.90 28.35 17.98
CA TYR A 39 -14.19 29.00 17.74
C TYR A 39 -15.28 28.16 18.39
N ALA A 40 -15.85 28.64 19.49
CA ALA A 40 -17.06 28.11 20.06
C ALA A 40 -18.22 29.05 19.74
N SER A 41 -19.25 28.55 19.10
CA SER A 41 -20.41 29.35 18.72
C SER A 41 -21.39 29.66 19.87
N GLU A 42 -21.14 29.14 21.05
CA GLU A 42 -22.01 29.32 22.22
C GLU A 42 -21.72 30.61 23.02
N CYS A 43 -21.59 31.75 22.37
CA CYS A 43 -21.81 32.99 23.08
C CYS A 43 -23.21 33.53 22.71
N GLY A 44 -24.24 32.79 23.11
CA GLY A 44 -25.58 33.32 23.34
C GLY A 44 -26.38 33.87 22.17
N SER A 45 -26.87 33.00 21.27
CA SER A 45 -28.10 33.32 20.54
C SER A 45 -29.15 32.24 20.85
N GLY A 46 -30.27 32.63 21.42
CA GLY A 46 -31.33 31.72 21.88
C GLY A 46 -32.20 31.12 20.81
N ASP A 47 -31.71 30.83 19.61
CA ASP A 47 -32.48 30.33 18.49
C ASP A 47 -32.21 28.86 18.14
N GLY A 48 -31.56 28.07 19.01
CA GLY A 48 -31.54 26.63 18.94
C GLY A 48 -30.78 26.00 17.75
N ARG A 49 -30.03 26.79 16.98
CA ARG A 49 -29.07 26.26 15.99
C ARG A 49 -27.74 25.99 16.71
N GLN A 50 -27.40 24.72 16.82
CA GLN A 50 -26.03 24.32 17.15
C GLN A 50 -25.12 24.73 16.00
N ASP A 51 -24.48 25.89 16.11
CA ASP A 51 -23.43 26.27 15.20
C ASP A 51 -22.23 25.33 15.39
N ALA A 52 -21.60 24.91 14.30
CA ALA A 52 -20.52 23.95 14.32
C ALA A 52 -19.30 24.50 15.09
N ASN A 53 -18.86 23.78 16.09
CA ASN A 53 -17.63 24.12 16.83
C ASN A 53 -16.42 23.83 15.95
N LYS A 54 -15.63 24.84 15.63
CA LYS A 54 -14.43 24.72 14.80
C LYS A 54 -13.18 24.99 15.60
N MET A 55 -12.20 24.11 15.50
CA MET A 55 -10.86 24.31 16.05
C MET A 55 -9.85 24.46 14.93
N LEU A 56 -9.07 25.52 14.95
CA LEU A 56 -8.05 25.83 13.94
C LEU A 56 -6.68 25.93 14.60
N PHE A 57 -5.73 25.16 14.09
CA PHE A 57 -4.30 25.31 14.33
C PHE A 57 -3.65 25.82 13.04
N ASP A 58 -3.17 27.05 13.03
CA ASP A 58 -2.53 27.67 11.88
C ASP A 58 -1.29 28.43 12.31
N ASN A 59 -0.16 28.11 11.73
CA ASN A 59 1.13 28.74 12.01
C ASN A 59 1.47 29.89 11.05
N GLY A 60 0.55 30.31 10.18
CA GLY A 60 0.73 31.46 9.29
C GLY A 60 1.85 31.27 8.24
N ARG A 61 2.15 30.01 7.85
CA ARG A 61 3.22 29.67 6.88
C ARG A 61 4.64 30.05 7.32
N LEU A 62 4.92 30.06 8.60
CA LEU A 62 6.29 30.21 9.07
C LEU A 62 7.15 29.04 8.60
N PRO A 63 8.44 29.27 8.21
CA PRO A 63 9.30 28.25 7.63
C PRO A 63 9.65 27.11 8.61
N ASP A 64 9.62 27.36 9.90
CA ASP A 64 9.85 26.35 10.92
C ASP A 64 8.51 25.78 11.44
N PRO A 65 8.37 24.44 11.55
CA PRO A 65 7.18 23.85 12.13
C PRO A 65 7.07 24.27 13.59
N ALA A 66 6.12 25.16 13.90
CA ALA A 66 5.83 25.50 15.27
C ALA A 66 4.97 24.41 15.90
N TYR A 67 5.48 23.82 16.97
CA TYR A 67 4.77 22.82 17.74
C TYR A 67 3.62 23.47 18.53
N SER A 68 2.40 23.11 18.17
CA SER A 68 1.25 23.36 19.04
C SER A 68 1.02 22.12 19.88
N VAL A 69 1.63 22.09 21.07
CA VAL A 69 1.39 21.00 22.04
C VAL A 69 0.08 21.28 22.74
N VAL A 70 -0.91 20.44 22.52
CA VAL A 70 -2.16 20.49 23.29
C VAL A 70 -1.93 19.74 24.60
N SER A 71 -1.43 20.43 25.61
CA SER A 71 -0.97 19.82 26.86
C SER A 71 -2.08 19.45 27.87
N SER A 72 -3.30 19.91 27.68
CA SER A 72 -4.44 19.47 28.51
C SER A 72 -5.77 19.83 27.85
N PHE A 73 -6.57 18.83 27.51
CA PHE A 73 -8.00 19.03 27.39
C PHE A 73 -8.63 18.66 28.75
N SER A 74 -9.54 19.52 29.22
CA SER A 74 -10.37 19.17 30.40
C SER A 74 -11.21 17.92 30.06
N THR A 75 -11.39 17.03 31.00
CA THR A 75 -12.37 15.94 30.91
C THR A 75 -13.79 16.51 30.96
N PRO A 76 -14.71 16.24 30.05
CA PRO A 76 -14.66 15.23 28.98
C PRO A 76 -13.88 15.69 27.73
N PRO A 77 -13.56 14.73 26.82
CA PRO A 77 -12.83 15.05 25.60
C PRO A 77 -13.51 16.16 24.80
N LEU A 78 -12.73 17.12 24.33
CA LEU A 78 -13.25 18.24 23.55
C LEU A 78 -13.88 17.71 22.25
N GLN A 79 -15.20 17.80 22.16
CA GLN A 79 -15.93 17.45 20.95
C GLN A 79 -15.97 18.69 20.05
N VAL A 80 -15.29 18.62 18.93
CA VAL A 80 -15.34 19.64 17.87
C VAL A 80 -16.05 19.07 16.65
N ASP A 81 -16.79 19.91 15.93
CA ASP A 81 -17.39 19.47 14.68
C ASP A 81 -16.34 19.44 13.56
N THR A 82 -15.47 20.43 13.54
CA THR A 82 -14.39 20.51 12.55
C THR A 82 -13.06 20.81 13.22
N LEU A 83 -12.04 19.98 12.92
CA LEU A 83 -10.65 20.22 13.29
C LEU A 83 -9.85 20.59 12.04
N VAL A 84 -9.17 21.72 12.06
CA VAL A 84 -8.29 22.18 10.99
C VAL A 84 -6.87 22.32 11.50
N VAL A 85 -5.91 21.70 10.81
CA VAL A 85 -4.47 21.83 11.06
C VAL A 85 -3.80 22.33 9.78
N ALA A 86 -3.26 23.54 9.81
CA ALA A 86 -2.76 24.21 8.63
C ALA A 86 -1.45 24.98 8.90
N GLY A 87 -0.87 25.57 7.86
CA GLY A 87 0.24 26.52 7.98
C GLY A 87 1.55 25.93 8.52
N GLY A 88 1.83 24.64 8.31
CA GLY A 88 3.00 23.97 8.88
C GLY A 88 2.91 23.69 10.37
N SER A 89 1.72 23.86 11.00
CA SER A 89 1.54 23.52 12.41
C SER A 89 1.62 22.02 12.65
N LEU A 90 2.24 21.62 13.77
CA LEU A 90 2.26 20.25 14.26
C LEU A 90 1.34 20.12 15.47
N LEU A 91 0.28 19.34 15.35
CA LEU A 91 -0.56 18.95 16.47
C LEU A 91 -0.08 17.60 17.01
N ASP A 92 0.41 17.59 18.26
CA ASP A 92 0.83 16.39 18.96
C ASP A 92 -0.03 16.17 20.21
N PRO A 93 -1.01 15.28 20.17
CA PRO A 93 -1.86 14.96 21.31
C PRO A 93 -1.19 13.98 22.30
N SER A 94 0.04 13.53 22.08
CA SER A 94 0.70 12.51 22.90
C SER A 94 0.88 12.92 24.38
N THR A 95 0.90 14.21 24.67
CA THR A 95 1.02 14.76 26.03
C THR A 95 -0.31 14.93 26.73
N ALA A 96 -1.43 14.78 26.04
CA ALA A 96 -2.76 14.88 26.63
C ALA A 96 -3.16 13.55 27.27
N ALA A 97 -3.14 13.47 28.58
CA ALA A 97 -3.40 12.24 29.34
C ALA A 97 -4.75 11.57 29.05
N TYR A 98 -5.71 12.27 28.42
CA TYR A 98 -7.06 11.75 28.07
C TYR A 98 -7.76 12.52 26.94
N GLY A 99 -7.07 13.33 26.17
CA GLY A 99 -7.75 14.27 25.27
C GLY A 99 -7.82 13.78 23.84
N VAL A 100 -8.79 12.94 23.53
CA VAL A 100 -9.12 12.61 22.14
C VAL A 100 -9.87 13.77 21.52
N VAL A 101 -9.29 14.42 20.51
CA VAL A 101 -10.04 15.35 19.67
C VAL A 101 -10.79 14.51 18.65
N HIS A 102 -12.11 14.37 18.85
CA HIS A 102 -12.98 13.72 17.87
C HIS A 102 -13.65 14.81 17.03
N PRO A 103 -13.16 15.06 15.80
CA PRO A 103 -13.88 15.91 14.87
C PRO A 103 -15.10 15.13 14.36
N ARG A 104 -16.31 15.55 14.78
CA ARG A 104 -17.55 14.85 14.42
C ARG A 104 -17.87 14.90 12.94
N SER A 105 -17.56 16.01 12.29
CA SER A 105 -17.92 16.26 10.91
C SER A 105 -16.71 16.24 9.99
N ALA A 106 -15.62 16.94 10.30
CA ALA A 106 -14.47 17.01 9.43
C ALA A 106 -13.14 17.14 10.17
N LEU A 107 -12.14 16.42 9.70
CA LEU A 107 -10.72 16.61 9.96
C LEU A 107 -10.07 17.12 8.67
N LEU A 108 -9.58 18.35 8.69
CA LEU A 108 -8.91 18.97 7.55
C LEU A 108 -7.47 19.30 7.90
N LEU A 109 -6.53 18.66 7.20
CA LEU A 109 -5.13 19.05 7.23
C LEU A 109 -4.78 19.71 5.90
N SER A 110 -4.14 20.87 5.95
CA SER A 110 -3.78 21.60 4.74
C SER A 110 -2.51 22.45 4.91
N THR A 111 -1.93 22.86 3.81
CA THR A 111 -0.80 23.82 3.79
C THR A 111 0.37 23.38 4.69
N GLY A 112 0.77 22.11 4.59
CA GLY A 112 1.85 21.55 5.40
C GLY A 112 1.48 21.22 6.84
N GLY A 113 0.18 21.26 7.20
CA GLY A 113 -0.30 20.86 8.53
C GLY A 113 0.07 19.43 8.87
N ARG A 114 0.46 19.17 10.12
CA ARG A 114 0.90 17.85 10.58
C ARG A 114 0.13 17.43 11.82
N LEU A 115 -0.31 16.19 11.83
CA LEU A 115 -0.97 15.57 12.97
C LEU A 115 -0.16 14.33 13.38
N ALA A 116 0.45 14.39 14.57
CA ALA A 116 1.08 13.24 15.19
C ALA A 116 0.03 12.43 15.96
N VAL A 117 -0.10 11.14 15.65
CA VAL A 117 -1.11 10.26 16.24
C VAL A 117 -0.45 9.34 17.25
N PRO A 118 -0.88 9.33 18.54
CA PRO A 118 -0.34 8.42 19.54
C PRO A 118 -0.68 6.96 19.28
N ARG A 119 0.07 6.08 19.92
CA ARG A 119 -0.16 4.62 19.86
C ARG A 119 -1.56 4.24 20.30
N GLY A 120 -2.19 3.33 19.57
CA GLY A 120 -3.51 2.79 19.88
C GLY A 120 -4.65 3.81 19.73
N TYR A 121 -4.35 4.96 19.15
CA TYR A 121 -5.33 6.02 18.97
C TYR A 121 -6.31 5.71 17.84
N ARG A 122 -7.53 6.23 17.96
CA ARG A 122 -8.54 6.14 16.92
C ARG A 122 -9.04 7.54 16.55
N ILE A 123 -8.83 7.92 15.32
CA ILE A 123 -9.43 9.12 14.72
C ILE A 123 -10.79 8.70 14.15
N VAL A 124 -11.86 9.38 14.58
CA VAL A 124 -13.21 9.14 14.04
C VAL A 124 -13.75 10.46 13.53
N SER A 125 -14.14 10.50 12.25
CA SER A 125 -14.69 11.69 11.60
C SER A 125 -15.58 11.28 10.43
N LYS A 126 -16.54 12.12 10.03
CA LYS A 126 -17.27 11.87 8.79
C LYS A 126 -16.40 12.07 7.56
N SER A 127 -15.60 13.13 7.54
CA SER A 127 -14.70 13.41 6.44
C SER A 127 -13.28 13.67 6.94
N VAL A 128 -12.30 13.07 6.28
CA VAL A 128 -10.87 13.31 6.52
C VAL A 128 -10.25 13.77 5.21
N GLN A 129 -9.68 14.98 5.23
CA GLN A 129 -9.00 15.56 4.08
C GLN A 129 -7.56 15.93 4.46
N VAL A 130 -6.61 15.40 3.69
CA VAL A 130 -5.17 15.61 3.87
C VAL A 130 -4.62 16.21 2.59
N LEU A 131 -4.49 17.55 2.58
CA LEU A 131 -4.28 18.34 1.38
C LEU A 131 -3.04 19.23 1.48
N SER A 132 -2.46 19.60 0.33
CA SER A 132 -1.43 20.62 0.23
C SER A 132 -0.19 20.35 1.09
N ASN A 133 0.44 19.21 0.88
CA ASN A 133 1.65 18.76 1.59
C ASN A 133 1.43 18.52 3.10
N ALA A 134 0.22 18.11 3.47
CA ALA A 134 -0.11 17.77 4.85
C ALA A 134 0.23 16.31 5.20
N LEU A 135 0.40 16.04 6.49
CA LEU A 135 0.81 14.74 7.00
C LEU A 135 -0.01 14.31 8.22
N ILE A 136 -0.57 13.12 8.18
CA ILE A 136 -0.96 12.37 9.38
C ILE A 136 0.04 11.24 9.57
N SER A 137 0.68 11.18 10.74
CA SER A 137 1.64 10.12 11.03
C SER A 137 1.55 9.68 12.49
N SER A 138 1.99 8.47 12.77
CA SER A 138 2.26 8.08 14.15
C SER A 138 3.38 8.92 14.76
N ALA A 139 3.31 9.16 16.07
CA ALA A 139 4.40 9.78 16.82
C ALA A 139 5.66 8.89 16.84
N SER A 140 5.50 7.57 16.65
CA SER A 140 6.57 6.59 16.49
C SER A 140 6.21 5.63 15.36
N ALA A 141 7.18 5.27 14.52
CA ALA A 141 6.97 4.38 13.37
C ALA A 141 6.43 2.98 13.72
N LEU A 142 6.53 2.58 14.99
CA LEU A 142 6.09 1.28 15.50
C LEU A 142 4.72 1.32 16.20
N ASP A 143 4.09 2.49 16.27
CA ASP A 143 2.85 2.65 17.02
C ASP A 143 1.62 2.60 16.10
N PRO A 144 0.86 1.48 16.10
CA PRO A 144 -0.34 1.35 15.28
C PRO A 144 -1.46 2.28 15.76
N TRP A 145 -2.19 2.84 14.82
CA TRP A 145 -3.38 3.67 15.08
C TRP A 145 -4.47 3.40 14.04
N THR A 146 -5.69 3.82 14.33
CA THR A 146 -6.86 3.55 13.50
C THR A 146 -7.47 4.84 12.98
N LEU A 147 -7.81 4.87 11.69
CA LEU A 147 -8.64 5.89 11.05
C LEU A 147 -10.01 5.32 10.74
N GLU A 148 -11.06 6.00 11.15
CA GLU A 148 -12.43 5.70 10.78
C GLU A 148 -13.12 6.94 10.23
N ALA A 149 -13.65 6.85 9.01
CA ALA A 149 -14.30 7.95 8.34
C ALA A 149 -15.38 7.48 7.37
N ASP A 150 -16.35 8.35 7.04
CA ASP A 150 -17.22 8.10 5.90
C ASP A 150 -16.43 8.29 4.61
N SER A 151 -15.63 9.37 4.54
CA SER A 151 -14.79 9.65 3.37
C SER A 151 -13.35 10.01 3.73
N LEU A 152 -12.40 9.63 2.86
CA LEU A 152 -10.98 9.95 2.96
C LEU A 152 -10.46 10.55 1.64
N GLU A 153 -9.82 11.70 1.72
CA GLU A 153 -9.15 12.34 0.59
C GLU A 153 -7.68 12.65 0.94
N ILE A 154 -6.75 12.16 0.12
CA ILE A 154 -5.31 12.43 0.24
C ILE A 154 -4.82 12.95 -1.09
N ASP A 155 -4.43 14.21 -1.15
CA ASP A 155 -3.92 14.82 -2.38
C ASP A 155 -2.47 14.40 -2.71
N THR A 156 -2.00 14.77 -3.90
CA THR A 156 -0.74 14.30 -4.51
C THR A 156 0.53 14.55 -3.70
N LEU A 157 0.54 15.54 -2.84
CA LEU A 157 1.72 15.92 -2.03
C LEU A 157 1.57 15.52 -0.56
N SER A 158 0.43 14.92 -0.21
CA SER A 158 0.06 14.64 1.17
C SER A 158 0.20 13.17 1.52
N SER A 159 0.30 12.88 2.81
CA SER A 159 0.47 11.50 3.24
C SER A 159 -0.22 11.16 4.55
N VAL A 160 -0.64 9.90 4.65
CA VAL A 160 -1.09 9.25 5.88
C VAL A 160 -0.17 8.06 6.11
N SER A 161 0.54 8.04 7.23
CA SER A 161 1.54 7.01 7.49
C SER A 161 1.35 6.30 8.83
N HIS A 162 1.77 5.02 8.85
CA HIS A 162 1.73 4.13 10.02
C HIS A 162 0.32 3.85 10.56
N ALA A 163 -0.73 4.07 9.77
CA ALA A 163 -2.06 3.55 10.09
C ALA A 163 -2.04 2.02 10.03
N SER A 164 -2.62 1.33 11.03
CA SER A 164 -2.80 -0.12 10.98
C SER A 164 -4.17 -0.51 10.43
N THR A 165 -5.16 0.34 10.65
CA THR A 165 -6.53 0.09 10.22
C THR A 165 -7.16 1.37 9.70
N VAL A 166 -7.78 1.28 8.53
CA VAL A 166 -8.57 2.35 7.92
C VAL A 166 -9.97 1.79 7.64
N ILE A 167 -10.97 2.31 8.34
CA ILE A 167 -12.37 1.92 8.18
C ILE A 167 -13.08 3.05 7.44
N LEU A 168 -13.65 2.75 6.28
CA LEU A 168 -14.33 3.73 5.44
C LEU A 168 -15.78 3.28 5.22
N HIS A 169 -16.73 4.18 5.34
CA HIS A 169 -18.14 3.84 5.15
C HIS A 169 -18.66 4.21 3.75
N GLU A 170 -18.00 5.13 3.05
CA GLU A 170 -18.39 5.57 1.70
C GLU A 170 -17.23 5.43 0.71
N ALA A 171 -16.32 6.40 0.65
CA ALA A 171 -15.32 6.45 -0.40
C ALA A 171 -13.94 6.93 0.05
N ALA A 172 -12.90 6.54 -0.71
CA ALA A 172 -11.58 7.13 -0.62
C ALA A 172 -11.06 7.60 -1.98
N SER A 173 -10.42 8.78 -2.00
CA SER A 173 -9.58 9.26 -3.10
C SER A 173 -8.16 9.44 -2.61
N ILE A 174 -7.24 8.68 -3.19
CA ILE A 174 -5.84 8.62 -2.77
C ILE A 174 -4.97 9.00 -3.97
N ASP A 175 -4.65 10.28 -4.08
CA ASP A 175 -3.71 10.81 -5.06
C ASP A 175 -2.30 10.99 -4.44
N GLY A 176 -2.20 10.98 -3.12
CA GLY A 176 -0.98 10.98 -2.33
C GLY A 176 -0.60 9.60 -1.82
N THR A 177 -0.05 9.53 -0.60
CA THR A 177 0.44 8.27 -0.04
C THR A 177 -0.30 7.83 1.21
N LEU A 178 -0.70 6.56 1.24
CA LEU A 178 -1.20 5.87 2.42
C LEU A 178 -0.26 4.70 2.72
N THR A 179 0.47 4.77 3.85
CA THR A 179 1.52 3.80 4.15
C THR A 179 1.43 3.22 5.55
N SER A 180 1.88 1.97 5.68
CA SER A 180 2.13 1.33 6.97
C SER A 180 3.47 0.59 6.95
N SER A 181 4.19 0.61 8.06
CA SER A 181 5.41 -0.18 8.23
C SER A 181 5.14 -1.64 8.58
N ASP A 182 3.91 -1.96 8.94
CA ASP A 182 3.46 -3.28 9.33
C ASP A 182 2.20 -3.65 8.53
N THR A 183 1.23 -4.27 9.13
CA THR A 183 -0.04 -4.61 8.48
C THR A 183 -0.93 -3.39 8.36
N LEU A 184 -1.49 -3.18 7.16
CA LEU A 184 -2.54 -2.20 6.90
C LEU A 184 -3.81 -2.93 6.48
N THR A 185 -4.89 -2.71 7.22
CA THR A 185 -6.21 -3.20 6.88
C THR A 185 -7.11 -2.03 6.46
N ILE A 186 -7.67 -2.07 5.26
CA ILE A 186 -8.66 -1.11 4.76
C ILE A 186 -9.98 -1.87 4.59
N SER A 187 -11.06 -1.36 5.18
CA SER A 187 -12.34 -2.06 5.16
C SER A 187 -13.54 -1.12 5.09
N GLY A 188 -14.65 -1.64 4.57
CA GLY A 188 -15.96 -1.01 4.59
C GLY A 188 -16.26 -0.05 3.45
N ALA A 189 -15.27 0.38 2.67
CA ALA A 189 -15.46 1.36 1.58
C ALA A 189 -16.42 0.84 0.50
N ALA A 190 -17.33 1.71 0.04
CA ALA A 190 -18.08 1.45 -1.18
C ALA A 190 -17.15 1.60 -2.41
N SER A 191 -16.28 2.62 -2.42
CA SER A 191 -15.30 2.77 -3.48
C SER A 191 -13.96 3.32 -2.99
N ILE A 192 -12.86 2.83 -3.59
CA ILE A 192 -11.51 3.34 -3.39
C ILE A 192 -10.95 3.73 -4.77
N HIS A 193 -10.55 4.97 -4.91
CA HIS A 193 -9.84 5.45 -6.09
C HIS A 193 -8.39 5.75 -5.73
N VAL A 194 -7.44 5.09 -6.42
CA VAL A 194 -6.00 5.38 -6.32
C VAL A 194 -5.58 6.08 -7.60
N GLY A 195 -5.35 7.39 -7.52
CA GLY A 195 -4.97 8.22 -8.66
C GLY A 195 -3.58 7.90 -9.20
N ALA A 196 -3.19 8.50 -10.32
CA ALA A 196 -1.96 8.16 -11.03
C ALA A 196 -0.66 8.38 -10.22
N LEU A 197 -0.66 9.30 -9.27
CA LEU A 197 0.44 9.54 -8.34
C LEU A 197 0.16 8.93 -6.96
N GLY A 198 -1.02 8.36 -6.77
CA GLY A 198 -1.46 7.73 -5.53
C GLY A 198 -0.72 6.42 -5.24
N SER A 199 -0.46 6.18 -3.95
CA SER A 199 0.17 4.95 -3.51
C SER A 199 -0.42 4.46 -2.19
N ILE A 200 -0.79 3.18 -2.16
CA ILE A 200 -1.09 2.44 -0.94
C ILE A 200 0.02 1.41 -0.76
N SER A 201 0.73 1.46 0.35
CA SER A 201 1.80 0.49 0.61
C SER A 201 1.89 0.08 2.08
N ALA A 202 2.16 -1.21 2.31
CA ALA A 202 2.34 -1.76 3.65
C ALA A 202 3.31 -2.94 3.61
N HIS A 203 3.74 -3.41 4.77
CA HIS A 203 4.43 -4.70 4.86
C HIS A 203 3.46 -5.82 4.44
N THR A 204 2.29 -5.88 5.07
CA THR A 204 1.16 -6.72 4.66
C THR A 204 -0.07 -5.84 4.43
N LEU A 205 -0.82 -6.08 3.36
CA LEU A 205 -1.96 -5.22 2.97
C LEU A 205 -3.23 -6.04 2.76
N HIS A 206 -4.28 -5.70 3.50
CA HIS A 206 -5.61 -6.30 3.36
C HIS A 206 -6.61 -5.23 2.98
N VAL A 207 -7.31 -5.40 1.87
CA VAL A 207 -8.34 -4.46 1.41
C VAL A 207 -9.66 -5.19 1.20
N THR A 208 -10.71 -4.68 1.85
CA THR A 208 -12.09 -5.14 1.66
C THR A 208 -12.96 -3.93 1.32
N ALA A 209 -13.49 -3.89 0.11
CA ALA A 209 -14.32 -2.80 -0.41
C ALA A 209 -15.30 -3.36 -1.45
N GLN A 210 -16.28 -2.56 -1.91
CA GLN A 210 -17.09 -2.97 -3.05
C GLN A 210 -16.28 -2.78 -4.35
N GLU A 211 -15.69 -1.61 -4.54
CA GLU A 211 -14.97 -1.29 -5.77
C GLU A 211 -13.61 -0.66 -5.46
N ILE A 212 -12.59 -1.03 -6.23
CA ILE A 212 -11.31 -0.33 -6.25
C ILE A 212 -10.85 -0.03 -7.68
N ASN A 213 -10.49 1.22 -7.91
CA ASN A 213 -10.00 1.76 -9.17
C ASN A 213 -8.55 2.20 -9.01
N ILE A 214 -7.61 1.54 -9.68
CA ILE A 214 -6.18 1.74 -9.50
C ILE A 214 -5.57 2.33 -10.77
N ASN A 215 -5.15 3.60 -10.70
CA ASN A 215 -4.28 4.26 -11.68
C ASN A 215 -2.84 4.45 -11.16
N GLY A 216 -2.62 4.30 -9.85
CA GLY A 216 -1.34 4.41 -9.16
C GLY A 216 -0.85 3.06 -8.66
N HIS A 217 -0.26 3.03 -7.47
CA HIS A 217 0.39 1.85 -6.92
C HIS A 217 -0.32 1.31 -5.69
N VAL A 218 -0.55 -0.01 -5.67
CA VAL A 218 -1.04 -0.75 -4.51
C VAL A 218 -0.07 -1.91 -4.28
N GLN A 219 0.68 -1.88 -3.17
CA GLN A 219 1.73 -2.87 -2.96
C GLN A 219 1.89 -3.34 -1.52
N ALA A 220 2.25 -4.62 -1.38
CA ALA A 220 2.76 -5.19 -0.15
C ALA A 220 4.26 -5.47 -0.30
N SER A 221 5.05 -5.05 0.70
CA SER A 221 6.52 -5.11 0.66
C SER A 221 7.12 -6.32 1.39
N GLN A 222 6.29 -7.11 2.08
CA GLN A 222 6.77 -8.31 2.76
C GLN A 222 7.37 -9.28 1.75
N GLN A 223 8.61 -9.69 1.97
CA GLN A 223 9.22 -10.83 1.31
C GLN A 223 9.01 -12.06 2.20
N LEU A 224 8.40 -13.09 1.64
CA LEU A 224 8.13 -14.32 2.35
C LEU A 224 9.41 -15.17 2.45
N ALA A 225 9.61 -15.81 3.61
CA ALA A 225 10.65 -16.82 3.80
C ALA A 225 10.17 -18.19 3.35
N GLU A 226 11.09 -19.12 3.13
CA GLU A 226 10.79 -20.49 2.68
C GLU A 226 9.77 -21.19 3.59
N GLN A 227 9.84 -20.97 4.89
CA GLN A 227 8.96 -21.60 5.89
C GLN A 227 7.50 -21.15 5.73
N ASP A 228 7.27 -19.93 5.26
CA ASP A 228 5.96 -19.32 5.09
C ASP A 228 5.34 -19.65 3.72
N SER A 229 6.13 -20.25 2.81
CA SER A 229 5.77 -20.44 1.41
C SER A 229 5.03 -21.75 1.10
N GLN A 230 4.70 -22.56 2.12
CA GLN A 230 4.39 -23.97 1.87
C GLN A 230 2.94 -24.31 1.53
N ASN A 231 1.95 -23.48 1.80
CA ASN A 231 0.56 -23.78 1.41
C ASN A 231 -0.34 -22.55 1.49
N PHE A 232 -0.58 -21.92 0.37
CA PHE A 232 -1.54 -20.83 0.29
C PHE A 232 -2.95 -21.38 0.01
N PRO A 233 -3.89 -21.35 0.98
CA PRO A 233 -5.25 -21.83 0.76
C PRO A 233 -6.01 -20.90 -0.17
N LEU A 234 -6.67 -21.45 -1.18
CA LEU A 234 -7.60 -20.73 -2.05
C LEU A 234 -8.91 -20.48 -1.31
N ASN A 235 -8.95 -19.53 -0.40
CA ASN A 235 -10.15 -19.24 0.34
C ASN A 235 -10.66 -17.81 0.12
N CYS A 236 -11.63 -17.68 -0.77
CA CYS A 236 -12.38 -16.45 -1.00
C CYS A 236 -13.62 -16.30 -0.13
N SER A 237 -13.88 -17.22 0.81
CA SER A 237 -15.08 -17.12 1.65
C SER A 237 -15.02 -15.93 2.60
N SER A 238 -16.14 -15.24 2.79
CA SER A 238 -16.25 -14.03 3.61
C SER A 238 -16.05 -14.24 5.12
N SER A 239 -16.00 -15.49 5.58
CA SER A 239 -15.80 -15.85 6.99
C SER A 239 -14.33 -16.00 7.42
N GLY A 240 -13.47 -15.42 6.75
CA GLY A 240 -12.06 -15.14 6.73
C GLY A 240 -11.16 -15.30 7.93
N ALA A 241 -11.28 -16.29 8.78
CA ALA A 241 -10.29 -16.50 9.86
C ALA A 241 -9.08 -17.37 9.44
N GLU A 242 -9.06 -17.87 8.21
CA GLU A 242 -7.94 -18.61 7.64
C GLU A 242 -7.43 -17.88 6.38
N ALA A 243 -7.10 -16.59 6.55
CA ALA A 243 -6.28 -15.91 5.60
C ALA A 243 -4.89 -16.56 5.69
N GLY A 244 -4.54 -17.40 4.75
CA GLY A 244 -3.17 -17.86 4.59
C GLY A 244 -2.22 -16.65 4.48
N ASP A 245 -0.94 -16.90 4.55
CA ASP A 245 0.14 -15.90 4.64
C ASP A 245 0.31 -15.00 3.37
N TYR A 246 -0.80 -14.63 2.72
CA TYR A 246 -0.77 -13.70 1.59
C TYR A 246 -0.33 -12.31 2.06
N THR A 247 0.63 -11.74 1.37
CA THR A 247 1.13 -10.40 1.67
C THR A 247 0.18 -9.30 1.21
N LEU A 248 -0.58 -9.56 0.12
CA LEU A 248 -1.62 -8.68 -0.39
C LEU A 248 -2.93 -9.44 -0.57
N GLN A 249 -3.98 -9.00 0.11
CA GLN A 249 -5.32 -9.56 -0.01
C GLN A 249 -6.31 -8.49 -0.45
N LEU A 250 -6.99 -8.75 -1.56
CA LEU A 250 -8.04 -7.90 -2.11
C LEU A 250 -9.35 -8.70 -2.14
N ARG A 251 -10.38 -8.23 -1.41
CA ARG A 251 -11.73 -8.81 -1.38
C ARG A 251 -12.73 -7.75 -1.82
N LEU A 252 -13.19 -7.84 -3.05
CA LEU A 252 -13.89 -6.77 -3.73
C LEU A 252 -15.04 -7.34 -4.58
N GLU A 253 -16.07 -6.54 -4.85
CA GLU A 253 -17.02 -6.86 -5.92
C GLU A 253 -16.37 -6.54 -7.29
N SER A 254 -15.63 -5.43 -7.40
CA SER A 254 -14.96 -5.06 -8.64
C SER A 254 -13.54 -4.52 -8.41
N LEU A 255 -12.58 -5.05 -9.18
CA LEU A 255 -11.20 -4.55 -9.27
C LEU A 255 -10.93 -4.06 -10.69
N MET A 256 -10.63 -2.77 -10.81
CA MET A 256 -10.21 -2.17 -12.08
C MET A 256 -8.78 -1.62 -11.97
N VAL A 257 -7.89 -2.04 -12.88
CA VAL A 257 -6.50 -1.58 -12.93
C VAL A 257 -6.24 -0.94 -14.29
N PHE A 258 -6.00 0.36 -14.28
CA PHE A 258 -5.80 1.16 -15.50
C PHE A 258 -4.32 1.23 -15.89
N SER A 259 -4.02 1.85 -17.02
CA SER A 259 -2.72 1.79 -17.70
C SER A 259 -1.49 2.16 -16.86
N ALA A 260 -1.62 3.05 -15.88
CA ALA A 260 -0.54 3.39 -14.94
C ALA A 260 -0.63 2.58 -13.64
N GLY A 261 -1.72 1.83 -13.45
CA GLY A 261 -2.00 1.10 -12.22
C GLY A 261 -1.12 -0.13 -12.06
N VAL A 262 -0.58 -0.32 -10.87
CA VAL A 262 0.22 -1.48 -10.48
C VAL A 262 -0.28 -2.05 -9.16
N VAL A 263 -0.56 -3.34 -9.16
CA VAL A 263 -0.83 -4.15 -7.97
C VAL A 263 0.33 -5.10 -7.78
N ALA A 264 1.05 -5.04 -6.66
CA ALA A 264 2.26 -5.82 -6.45
C ALA A 264 2.36 -6.45 -5.05
N GLY A 265 2.89 -7.68 -4.97
CA GLY A 265 3.14 -8.38 -3.71
C GLY A 265 3.80 -9.74 -3.94
N SER A 266 4.50 -10.28 -2.93
CA SER A 266 5.12 -11.61 -3.00
C SER A 266 4.08 -12.70 -3.18
N ALA A 267 2.98 -12.63 -2.43
CA ALA A 267 1.83 -13.51 -2.56
C ALA A 267 0.56 -12.64 -2.58
N VAL A 268 -0.12 -12.63 -3.72
CA VAL A 268 -1.33 -11.82 -3.95
C VAL A 268 -2.54 -12.74 -4.05
N LEU A 269 -3.55 -12.45 -3.23
CA LEU A 269 -4.88 -13.03 -3.36
C LEU A 269 -5.86 -11.93 -3.78
N ALA A 270 -6.46 -12.05 -4.94
CA ALA A 270 -7.58 -11.20 -5.36
C ALA A 270 -8.85 -12.04 -5.54
N CYS A 271 -9.85 -11.78 -4.72
CA CYS A 271 -11.17 -12.39 -4.79
C CYS A 271 -12.18 -11.31 -5.16
N THR A 272 -12.73 -11.38 -6.36
CA THR A 272 -13.63 -10.36 -6.91
C THR A 272 -14.79 -11.02 -7.65
N ASP A 273 -15.86 -10.27 -7.92
CA ASP A 273 -16.85 -10.69 -8.91
C ASP A 273 -16.33 -10.32 -10.31
N ASN A 274 -15.78 -9.12 -10.47
CA ASN A 274 -15.23 -8.64 -11.72
C ASN A 274 -13.78 -8.17 -11.58
N LEU A 275 -12.88 -8.70 -12.42
CA LEU A 275 -11.46 -8.31 -12.51
C LEU A 275 -11.17 -7.75 -13.89
N LEU A 276 -10.95 -6.44 -13.99
CA LEU A 276 -10.83 -5.71 -15.24
C LEU A 276 -9.47 -5.00 -15.34
N LEU A 277 -8.64 -5.41 -16.28
CA LEU A 277 -7.30 -4.83 -16.53
C LEU A 277 -7.32 -3.99 -17.81
N TYR A 278 -7.38 -2.67 -17.65
CA TYR A 278 -7.37 -1.70 -18.76
C TYR A 278 -5.96 -1.14 -19.00
N GLY A 279 -5.02 -2.02 -19.34
CA GLY A 279 -3.61 -1.67 -19.55
C GLY A 279 -2.76 -1.67 -18.30
N GLY A 280 -3.35 -1.90 -17.13
CA GLY A 280 -2.63 -1.98 -15.86
C GLY A 280 -1.92 -3.32 -15.64
N GLN A 281 -1.25 -3.43 -14.51
CA GLN A 281 -0.42 -4.57 -14.17
C GLN A 281 -0.74 -5.15 -12.80
N ILE A 282 -0.84 -6.50 -12.73
CA ILE A 282 -0.78 -7.26 -11.47
C ILE A 282 0.52 -8.07 -11.50
N THR A 283 1.38 -7.89 -10.49
CA THR A 283 2.72 -8.48 -10.53
C THR A 283 3.18 -9.04 -9.18
N ALA A 284 3.79 -10.21 -9.26
CA ALA A 284 4.62 -10.81 -8.24
C ALA A 284 6.03 -11.14 -8.81
N ALA A 285 6.40 -10.49 -9.91
CA ALA A 285 7.68 -10.71 -10.56
C ALA A 285 8.84 -10.31 -9.62
N PHE A 286 9.83 -11.17 -9.51
CA PHE A 286 11.03 -11.01 -8.68
C PHE A 286 10.77 -10.95 -7.17
N LEU A 287 9.54 -11.26 -6.73
CA LEU A 287 9.08 -11.17 -5.36
C LEU A 287 8.90 -12.55 -4.70
N GLY A 288 9.40 -13.62 -5.30
CA GLY A 288 9.47 -14.95 -4.72
C GLY A 288 10.63 -15.11 -3.75
N LEU A 289 11.10 -16.33 -3.58
CA LEU A 289 12.15 -16.64 -2.61
C LEU A 289 13.51 -16.02 -3.04
N PRO A 290 14.32 -15.57 -2.08
CA PRO A 290 15.66 -15.04 -2.34
C PRO A 290 16.60 -16.05 -3.03
N ALA A 291 17.72 -15.56 -3.54
CA ALA A 291 18.78 -16.39 -4.09
C ALA A 291 19.23 -17.49 -3.08
N GLY A 292 19.33 -18.71 -3.55
CA GLY A 292 19.75 -19.86 -2.75
C GLY A 292 18.68 -20.40 -1.78
N GLU A 293 17.43 -19.94 -1.90
CA GLU A 293 16.30 -20.39 -1.09
C GLU A 293 15.22 -21.06 -1.96
N GLY A 294 14.46 -21.96 -1.33
CA GLY A 294 13.33 -22.66 -1.92
C GLY A 294 13.59 -24.12 -2.26
N GLU A 295 12.49 -24.86 -2.46
CA GLU A 295 12.52 -26.31 -2.69
C GLU A 295 13.27 -26.68 -3.98
N GLY A 296 13.13 -25.84 -5.01
CA GLY A 296 13.88 -25.97 -6.27
C GLY A 296 15.04 -25.01 -6.38
N GLN A 297 15.65 -24.60 -5.28
CA GLN A 297 16.76 -23.65 -5.30
C GLN A 297 17.88 -24.06 -6.25
N GLY A 298 18.48 -23.09 -6.91
CA GLY A 298 19.70 -23.31 -7.66
C GLY A 298 20.85 -23.71 -6.73
N LYS A 299 21.69 -24.61 -7.20
CA LYS A 299 22.83 -25.13 -6.43
C LYS A 299 24.09 -24.31 -6.72
N GLN A 300 24.98 -24.28 -5.74
CA GLN A 300 26.34 -23.80 -5.90
C GLN A 300 27.29 -24.91 -5.43
N PRO A 301 28.30 -25.30 -6.23
CA PRO A 301 29.34 -26.22 -5.71
C PRO A 301 29.98 -25.59 -4.49
N GLY A 302 30.40 -26.39 -3.50
CA GLY A 302 30.83 -25.96 -2.17
C GLY A 302 32.05 -25.03 -2.06
N GLU A 303 32.43 -24.39 -3.13
CA GLU A 303 33.50 -23.39 -3.19
C GLU A 303 32.90 -22.01 -3.46
N ASP A 304 33.33 -20.99 -2.71
CA ASP A 304 32.76 -19.62 -2.75
C ASP A 304 32.81 -18.94 -4.12
N ASN A 305 33.60 -19.47 -5.06
CA ASN A 305 33.78 -18.90 -6.41
C ASN A 305 33.25 -19.80 -7.53
N ALA A 306 32.36 -20.72 -7.25
CA ALA A 306 31.77 -21.58 -8.28
C ALA A 306 30.51 -20.91 -8.88
N PRO A 307 30.24 -21.11 -10.19
CA PRO A 307 29.05 -20.57 -10.81
C PRO A 307 27.78 -21.25 -10.26
N GLY A 308 26.74 -20.43 -10.02
CA GLY A 308 25.45 -20.92 -9.55
C GLY A 308 24.59 -21.50 -10.68
N SER A 309 23.86 -22.58 -10.40
CA SER A 309 22.85 -23.11 -11.31
C SER A 309 21.52 -22.39 -11.18
N GLY A 310 20.67 -22.48 -12.19
CA GLY A 310 19.33 -21.93 -12.18
C GLY A 310 18.39 -22.68 -11.25
N ALA A 311 17.40 -21.98 -10.70
CA ALA A 311 16.34 -22.57 -9.88
C ALA A 311 15.33 -23.34 -10.74
N GLY A 312 14.75 -24.40 -10.16
CA GLY A 312 13.61 -25.13 -10.72
C GLY A 312 12.28 -24.64 -10.14
N HIS A 313 11.17 -24.95 -10.79
CA HIS A 313 9.80 -24.84 -10.30
C HIS A 313 8.86 -25.66 -11.19
N GLY A 314 8.30 -25.11 -12.28
CA GLY A 314 7.50 -25.86 -13.26
C GLY A 314 8.32 -26.82 -14.11
N GLY A 315 9.63 -26.71 -14.07
CA GLY A 315 10.64 -27.55 -14.71
C GLY A 315 11.95 -27.51 -13.95
N VAL A 316 12.92 -28.28 -14.40
CA VAL A 316 14.28 -28.29 -13.84
C VAL A 316 15.03 -27.03 -14.28
N GLY A 317 15.76 -26.40 -13.38
CA GLY A 317 16.59 -25.26 -13.68
C GLY A 317 17.80 -25.64 -14.56
N GLY A 318 18.41 -24.65 -15.21
CA GLY A 318 19.60 -24.83 -16.01
C GLY A 318 20.82 -25.15 -15.16
N ALA A 319 21.62 -26.15 -15.55
CA ALA A 319 22.92 -26.41 -14.92
C ALA A 319 23.85 -25.20 -15.10
N SER A 320 24.76 -24.98 -14.13
CA SER A 320 25.87 -24.05 -14.35
C SER A 320 26.91 -24.65 -15.29
N GLY A 321 27.64 -23.79 -15.99
CA GLY A 321 28.80 -24.22 -16.76
C GLY A 321 30.04 -24.38 -15.87
N GLU A 322 31.11 -24.93 -16.45
CA GLU A 322 32.43 -24.95 -15.80
C GLU A 322 33.06 -23.54 -15.87
N TYR A 323 33.74 -23.17 -14.77
CA TYR A 323 34.42 -21.90 -14.67
C TYR A 323 35.74 -22.04 -13.89
N HIS A 324 36.88 -21.67 -14.52
CA HIS A 324 38.20 -21.72 -13.88
C HIS A 324 38.53 -23.04 -13.17
N ASN A 325 38.28 -24.18 -13.81
CA ASN A 325 38.44 -25.55 -13.26
C ASN A 325 37.50 -25.91 -12.08
N GLN A 326 36.43 -25.12 -11.89
CA GLN A 326 35.36 -25.44 -10.94
C GLN A 326 34.28 -26.27 -11.62
N SER A 327 33.77 -27.26 -10.88
CA SER A 327 32.74 -28.17 -11.37
C SER A 327 31.41 -27.45 -11.63
N SER A 328 30.69 -27.88 -12.66
CA SER A 328 29.31 -27.48 -12.88
C SER A 328 28.39 -28.00 -11.79
N SER A 329 27.33 -27.27 -11.48
CA SER A 329 26.23 -27.70 -10.63
C SER A 329 25.01 -28.06 -11.47
N GLU A 330 24.31 -29.10 -11.09
CA GLU A 330 22.99 -29.40 -11.63
C GLU A 330 21.99 -28.30 -11.28
N GLY A 331 21.01 -28.08 -12.13
CA GLY A 331 19.91 -27.15 -11.89
C GLY A 331 19.04 -27.56 -10.70
N GLY A 332 18.29 -26.63 -10.16
CA GLY A 332 17.29 -26.87 -9.13
C GLY A 332 16.18 -27.79 -9.65
N GLU A 333 15.61 -28.60 -8.78
CA GLU A 333 14.60 -29.60 -9.13
C GLU A 333 13.23 -28.96 -9.41
N ALA A 334 12.40 -29.61 -10.22
CA ALA A 334 11.02 -29.23 -10.42
C ALA A 334 10.18 -29.61 -9.18
N TYR A 335 9.25 -28.77 -8.78
CA TYR A 335 8.36 -29.00 -7.65
C TYR A 335 6.96 -28.39 -7.92
N ASP A 336 6.07 -28.41 -6.91
CA ASP A 336 4.68 -27.91 -7.01
C ASP A 336 3.91 -28.58 -8.17
N LEU A 337 4.07 -29.93 -8.28
CA LEU A 337 3.55 -30.70 -9.40
C LEU A 337 2.03 -30.97 -9.33
N ASP A 338 1.37 -30.48 -8.27
CA ASP A 338 -0.07 -30.59 -8.10
C ASP A 338 -0.84 -29.84 -9.20
N GLU A 339 -2.11 -30.16 -9.37
CA GLU A 339 -2.97 -29.52 -10.36
C GLU A 339 -3.01 -27.99 -10.19
N PHE A 340 -3.05 -27.53 -8.92
CA PHE A 340 -3.14 -26.11 -8.59
C PHE A 340 -1.79 -25.58 -8.10
N PRO A 341 -1.18 -24.61 -8.80
CA PRO A 341 0.07 -24.01 -8.36
C PRO A 341 -0.14 -23.19 -7.09
N ARG A 342 0.67 -23.47 -6.05
CA ARG A 342 0.48 -22.88 -4.70
C ARG A 342 1.75 -22.40 -4.06
N ARG A 343 2.88 -22.46 -4.76
CA ARG A 343 4.18 -22.14 -4.20
C ARG A 343 4.84 -20.97 -4.89
N LEU A 344 5.70 -20.30 -4.17
CA LEU A 344 6.57 -19.28 -4.72
C LEU A 344 7.65 -19.94 -5.58
N GLY A 345 8.17 -19.20 -6.56
CA GLY A 345 9.36 -19.59 -7.28
C GLY A 345 10.60 -19.53 -6.40
N SER A 346 11.54 -20.45 -6.63
CA SER A 346 12.79 -20.59 -5.91
C SER A 346 13.87 -19.66 -6.47
N GLY A 347 14.82 -19.29 -5.60
CA GLY A 347 15.98 -18.48 -5.98
C GLY A 347 17.07 -19.27 -6.67
N GLY A 348 17.79 -18.64 -7.60
CA GLY A 348 18.97 -19.18 -8.29
C GLY A 348 20.16 -19.35 -7.36
N GLY A 349 21.08 -20.25 -7.71
CA GLY A 349 22.28 -20.54 -6.93
C GLY A 349 23.35 -19.44 -6.99
N GLY A 350 24.21 -19.42 -5.99
CA GLY A 350 25.33 -18.48 -5.88
C GLY A 350 24.97 -17.11 -5.30
N LEU A 351 26.00 -16.37 -4.86
CA LEU A 351 25.86 -15.07 -4.21
C LEU A 351 25.12 -14.02 -5.05
N ASN A 352 25.20 -14.13 -6.38
CA ASN A 352 24.58 -13.25 -7.34
C ASN A 352 23.33 -13.86 -7.97
N GLY A 353 22.74 -14.89 -7.38
CA GLY A 353 21.54 -15.55 -7.88
C GLY A 353 20.34 -14.59 -7.98
N GLY A 354 19.46 -14.85 -8.95
CA GLY A 354 18.19 -14.15 -9.09
C GLY A 354 17.16 -14.68 -8.08
N SER A 355 16.26 -13.84 -7.60
CA SER A 355 15.11 -14.26 -6.79
C SER A 355 14.08 -15.02 -7.62
N GLY A 356 13.27 -15.86 -7.01
CA GLY A 356 12.11 -16.47 -7.66
C GLY A 356 11.01 -15.47 -7.99
N GLY A 357 10.03 -15.87 -8.80
CA GLY A 357 8.76 -15.19 -8.97
C GLY A 357 7.81 -15.50 -7.81
N GLY A 358 6.90 -14.59 -7.50
CA GLY A 358 5.93 -14.76 -6.42
C GLY A 358 4.70 -15.56 -6.83
N LEU A 359 3.63 -15.40 -6.07
CA LEU A 359 2.38 -16.13 -6.23
C LEU A 359 1.22 -15.18 -6.51
N LEU A 360 0.45 -15.43 -7.55
CA LEU A 360 -0.76 -14.73 -7.91
C LEU A 360 -1.96 -15.68 -7.94
N HIS A 361 -2.88 -15.53 -6.98
CA HIS A 361 -4.18 -16.18 -6.98
C HIS A 361 -5.26 -15.15 -7.31
N LEU A 362 -5.78 -15.21 -8.53
CA LEU A 362 -6.75 -14.27 -9.07
C LEU A 362 -8.04 -15.01 -9.35
N ARG A 363 -9.08 -14.69 -8.60
CA ARG A 363 -10.41 -15.27 -8.79
C ARG A 363 -11.43 -14.19 -9.06
N ALA A 364 -12.06 -14.25 -10.22
CA ALA A 364 -13.22 -13.47 -10.59
C ALA A 364 -14.45 -14.37 -10.63
N ALA A 365 -15.45 -14.12 -9.77
CA ALA A 365 -16.66 -14.97 -9.73
C ALA A 365 -17.45 -14.89 -11.03
N GLU A 366 -17.36 -13.77 -11.75
CA GLU A 366 -18.07 -13.54 -13.00
C GLU A 366 -17.07 -13.34 -14.16
N ILE A 367 -16.47 -12.17 -14.27
CA ILE A 367 -15.70 -11.74 -15.45
C ILE A 367 -14.25 -11.42 -15.09
N PHE A 368 -13.33 -12.07 -15.81
CA PHE A 368 -11.97 -11.58 -15.99
C PHE A 368 -11.82 -10.98 -17.39
N SER A 369 -11.43 -9.72 -17.48
CA SER A 369 -11.18 -9.04 -18.76
C SER A 369 -9.84 -8.32 -18.74
N MET A 370 -9.06 -8.48 -19.82
CA MET A 370 -7.80 -7.76 -19.99
C MET A 370 -7.62 -7.22 -21.40
N THR A 371 -7.19 -5.97 -21.48
CA THR A 371 -6.83 -5.31 -22.74
C THR A 371 -5.44 -5.79 -23.24
N SER A 372 -5.11 -5.45 -24.47
CA SER A 372 -3.86 -5.87 -25.13
C SER A 372 -2.58 -5.35 -24.45
N SER A 373 -2.65 -4.25 -23.71
CA SER A 373 -1.53 -3.63 -22.96
C SER A 373 -1.43 -4.07 -21.50
N ALA A 374 -2.43 -4.78 -20.98
CA ALA A 374 -2.43 -5.25 -19.61
C ALA A 374 -1.46 -6.43 -19.40
N ARG A 375 -0.92 -6.55 -18.18
CA ARG A 375 0.04 -7.60 -17.83
C ARG A 375 -0.26 -8.25 -16.47
N ILE A 376 -0.09 -9.56 -16.41
CA ILE A 376 -0.03 -10.35 -15.17
C ILE A 376 1.32 -11.06 -15.18
N ALA A 377 2.14 -10.90 -14.13
CA ALA A 377 3.50 -11.41 -14.13
C ALA A 377 3.92 -12.00 -12.78
N ALA A 378 4.51 -13.20 -12.83
CA ALA A 378 5.19 -13.84 -11.72
C ALA A 378 6.59 -14.33 -12.15
N ASP A 379 7.33 -13.49 -12.87
CA ASP A 379 8.61 -13.84 -13.46
C ASP A 379 9.70 -13.97 -12.39
N GLY A 380 10.66 -14.88 -12.62
CA GLY A 380 11.88 -15.01 -11.82
C GLY A 380 12.91 -13.95 -12.18
N GLY A 381 13.74 -13.58 -11.18
CA GLY A 381 14.79 -12.59 -11.33
C GLY A 381 16.00 -13.12 -12.10
N ASN A 382 16.59 -12.26 -12.89
CA ASN A 382 17.88 -12.53 -13.50
C ASN A 382 18.96 -12.58 -12.42
N ALA A 383 19.97 -13.40 -12.61
CA ALA A 383 21.18 -13.31 -11.82
C ALA A 383 21.78 -11.91 -11.95
N LYS A 384 22.27 -11.37 -10.84
CA LYS A 384 23.00 -10.09 -10.85
C LYS A 384 24.36 -10.31 -11.50
N GLY A 385 24.80 -9.38 -12.33
CA GLY A 385 26.15 -9.37 -12.84
C GLY A 385 27.20 -9.16 -11.74
N PRO A 386 28.50 -9.34 -12.02
CA PRO A 386 29.54 -9.02 -11.06
C PRO A 386 29.40 -7.57 -10.59
N VAL A 387 29.67 -7.34 -9.31
CA VAL A 387 29.51 -6.02 -8.65
C VAL A 387 30.43 -4.96 -9.27
N VAL A 388 31.48 -5.38 -9.97
CA VAL A 388 32.45 -4.52 -10.67
C VAL A 388 32.43 -4.91 -12.16
N GLU A 389 32.16 -3.96 -13.04
CA GLU A 389 32.04 -4.19 -14.51
C GLU A 389 33.31 -4.81 -15.14
N ASP A 390 34.47 -4.66 -14.50
CA ASP A 390 35.75 -5.22 -14.96
C ASP A 390 36.18 -6.53 -14.26
N ASP A 391 35.33 -7.06 -13.31
CA ASP A 391 35.67 -8.30 -12.61
C ASP A 391 35.26 -9.54 -13.41
N SER A 392 36.03 -9.84 -14.46
CA SER A 392 35.91 -11.09 -15.22
C SER A 392 36.22 -12.34 -14.38
N SER A 393 36.63 -12.14 -13.10
CA SER A 393 37.00 -13.25 -12.20
C SER A 393 35.83 -13.76 -11.34
N SER A 394 34.71 -13.04 -11.30
CA SER A 394 33.54 -13.47 -10.50
C SER A 394 32.65 -14.44 -11.28
N PRO A 395 32.29 -15.59 -10.70
CA PRO A 395 31.40 -16.55 -11.35
C PRO A 395 29.97 -16.00 -11.47
N GLY A 396 29.26 -16.40 -12.50
CA GLY A 396 27.86 -16.05 -12.71
C GLY A 396 26.93 -16.74 -11.72
N GLY A 397 25.98 -16.02 -11.13
CA GLY A 397 24.89 -16.59 -10.36
C GLY A 397 23.85 -17.29 -11.25
N GLY A 398 23.04 -18.15 -10.69
CA GLY A 398 21.90 -18.77 -11.37
C GLY A 398 20.69 -17.84 -11.44
N GLY A 399 19.88 -17.94 -12.49
CA GLY A 399 18.58 -17.26 -12.58
C GLY A 399 17.56 -17.87 -11.62
N GLY A 400 16.67 -17.04 -11.07
CA GLY A 400 15.53 -17.50 -10.26
C GLY A 400 14.43 -18.13 -11.14
N SER A 401 13.66 -19.06 -10.62
CA SER A 401 12.53 -19.65 -11.34
C SER A 401 11.33 -18.71 -11.42
N GLY A 402 10.48 -18.87 -12.43
CA GLY A 402 9.15 -18.26 -12.44
C GLY A 402 8.31 -18.71 -11.24
N GLY A 403 7.34 -17.90 -10.85
CA GLY A 403 6.43 -18.19 -9.75
C GLY A 403 5.16 -18.92 -10.18
N SER A 404 4.10 -18.77 -9.40
CA SER A 404 2.80 -19.39 -9.65
C SER A 404 1.73 -18.39 -10.02
N ILE A 405 0.92 -18.70 -11.03
CA ILE A 405 -0.27 -17.93 -11.37
C ILE A 405 -1.45 -18.88 -11.45
N LEU A 406 -2.47 -18.63 -10.60
CA LEU A 406 -3.78 -19.26 -10.68
C LEU A 406 -4.81 -18.19 -11.04
N LEU A 407 -5.50 -18.38 -12.17
CA LEU A 407 -6.57 -17.51 -12.65
C LEU A 407 -7.86 -18.33 -12.81
N GLU A 408 -8.88 -17.97 -12.05
CA GLU A 408 -10.22 -18.57 -12.17
C GLU A 408 -11.25 -17.49 -12.49
N ALA A 409 -12.10 -17.72 -13.50
CA ALA A 409 -13.24 -16.84 -13.80
C ALA A 409 -14.30 -17.59 -14.63
N GLN A 410 -15.59 -17.25 -14.45
CA GLN A 410 -16.64 -17.84 -15.30
C GLN A 410 -16.50 -17.41 -16.76
N ILE A 411 -16.11 -16.17 -16.98
CA ILE A 411 -15.91 -15.62 -18.33
C ILE A 411 -14.51 -15.01 -18.39
N ILE A 412 -13.68 -15.51 -19.29
CA ILE A 412 -12.34 -14.97 -19.54
C ILE A 412 -12.34 -14.25 -20.89
N GLN A 413 -12.09 -12.96 -20.89
CA GLN A 413 -12.02 -12.11 -22.07
C GLN A 413 -10.64 -11.48 -22.18
N ALA A 414 -9.96 -11.70 -23.29
CA ALA A 414 -8.70 -11.04 -23.57
C ALA A 414 -8.76 -10.42 -24.96
N GLU A 415 -8.52 -9.13 -25.07
CA GLU A 415 -8.40 -8.48 -26.37
C GLU A 415 -7.21 -9.07 -27.13
N GLY A 416 -7.45 -9.58 -28.32
CA GLY A 416 -6.43 -10.04 -29.23
C GLY A 416 -5.58 -8.87 -29.71
N GLY A 417 -4.34 -8.76 -29.25
CA GLY A 417 -3.38 -7.81 -29.80
C GLY A 417 -3.06 -8.18 -31.25
N GLY A 418 -3.65 -7.49 -32.21
CA GLY A 418 -3.35 -7.68 -33.64
C GLY A 418 -1.98 -7.18 -34.07
N GLY A 419 -1.07 -6.89 -33.14
CA GLY A 419 0.28 -6.39 -33.41
C GLY A 419 1.37 -7.39 -32.99
N MET A 420 2.50 -7.33 -33.68
CA MET A 420 3.66 -8.24 -33.49
C MET A 420 4.42 -8.03 -32.15
N ALA A 421 3.80 -7.48 -31.12
CA ALA A 421 4.46 -7.37 -29.82
C ALA A 421 4.52 -8.75 -29.16
N ARG A 422 5.69 -9.36 -29.18
CA ARG A 422 6.00 -10.64 -28.51
C ARG A 422 6.14 -10.52 -26.99
N THR A 423 5.43 -9.61 -26.39
CA THR A 423 5.44 -9.48 -24.93
C THR A 423 4.41 -10.43 -24.32
N CYS A 424 4.88 -11.31 -23.46
CA CYS A 424 4.03 -12.18 -22.68
C CYS A 424 3.07 -11.34 -21.82
N ARG A 425 1.78 -11.62 -21.84
CA ARG A 425 0.77 -10.87 -21.07
C ARG A 425 0.42 -11.53 -19.75
N ILE A 426 0.45 -12.86 -19.70
CA ILE A 426 0.37 -13.64 -18.47
C ILE A 426 1.63 -14.48 -18.41
N CYS A 427 2.56 -14.12 -17.53
CA CYS A 427 3.93 -14.60 -17.56
C CYS A 427 4.36 -15.17 -16.22
N ALA A 428 5.07 -16.27 -16.27
CA ALA A 428 5.82 -16.84 -15.16
C ALA A 428 7.17 -17.36 -15.68
N ASP A 429 7.91 -16.46 -16.34
CA ASP A 429 9.17 -16.82 -17.00
C ASP A 429 10.29 -17.00 -15.95
N GLY A 430 11.23 -17.90 -16.22
CA GLY A 430 12.46 -18.00 -15.42
C GLY A 430 13.45 -16.88 -15.75
N GLY A 431 14.26 -16.50 -14.79
CA GLY A 431 15.30 -15.50 -14.94
C GLY A 431 16.53 -16.03 -15.67
N ASN A 432 17.28 -15.13 -16.30
CA ASN A 432 18.52 -15.47 -16.98
C ASN A 432 19.63 -15.76 -15.97
N GLY A 433 20.48 -16.73 -16.27
CA GLY A 433 21.75 -16.94 -15.58
C GLY A 433 22.72 -15.79 -15.84
N GLY A 434 23.63 -15.57 -14.90
CA GLY A 434 24.66 -14.55 -15.00
C GLY A 434 25.73 -14.92 -16.04
N VAL A 435 26.44 -13.90 -16.50
CA VAL A 435 27.67 -14.11 -17.31
C VAL A 435 28.65 -14.99 -16.54
N ASN A 436 29.58 -15.63 -17.22
CA ASN A 436 30.55 -16.55 -16.62
C ASN A 436 29.90 -17.82 -16.04
N SER A 437 29.12 -18.50 -16.85
CA SER A 437 28.61 -19.87 -16.63
C SER A 437 27.43 -20.03 -15.65
N GLY A 438 26.71 -18.97 -15.32
CA GLY A 438 25.48 -19.11 -14.53
C GLY A 438 24.36 -19.84 -15.29
N GLY A 439 23.61 -20.74 -14.63
CA GLY A 439 22.47 -21.45 -15.20
C GLY A 439 21.19 -20.59 -15.23
N GLY A 440 20.36 -20.70 -16.25
CA GLY A 440 19.06 -20.03 -16.34
C GLY A 440 18.01 -20.68 -15.42
N GLY A 441 17.10 -19.91 -14.84
CA GLY A 441 15.97 -20.39 -14.06
C GLY A 441 14.91 -21.07 -14.94
N ALA A 442 14.17 -22.00 -14.36
CA ALA A 442 13.02 -22.65 -15.02
C ALA A 442 11.81 -21.72 -15.07
N GLY A 443 10.91 -21.96 -16.03
CA GLY A 443 9.59 -21.33 -16.00
C GLY A 443 8.80 -21.75 -14.76
N GLY A 444 7.87 -20.89 -14.40
CA GLY A 444 6.93 -21.15 -13.30
C GLY A 444 5.70 -21.96 -13.76
N ARG A 445 4.63 -21.83 -13.01
CA ARG A 445 3.39 -22.58 -13.21
C ARG A 445 2.21 -21.65 -13.47
N LEU A 446 1.46 -21.93 -14.48
CA LEU A 446 0.26 -21.17 -14.85
C LEU A 446 -0.93 -22.12 -14.95
N TYR A 447 -1.99 -21.81 -14.22
CA TYR A 447 -3.26 -22.51 -14.29
C TYR A 447 -4.38 -21.50 -14.56
N VAL A 448 -5.12 -21.73 -15.61
CA VAL A 448 -6.27 -20.89 -16.01
C VAL A 448 -7.50 -21.79 -16.10
N ARG A 449 -8.53 -21.42 -15.35
CA ARG A 449 -9.79 -22.16 -15.28
C ARG A 449 -10.97 -21.24 -15.55
N PRO A 450 -11.83 -21.55 -16.55
CA PRO A 450 -13.11 -20.92 -16.75
C PRO A 450 -14.17 -21.48 -15.81
#